data_26b5738d893727276c0d84974ecef3de
#
_entry.id   26b5738d893727276c0d84974ecef3de
#
_cell.length_a   1.000
_cell.length_b   1.000
_cell.length_c   1.000
_cell.angle_alpha   90.00
_cell.angle_beta   90.00
_cell.angle_gamma   90.00
#
_symmetry.space_group_name_H-M   'P 1'
#
loop_
_entity.id
_entity.type
_entity.pdbx_description
1 polymer ?
#
loop_
_entity_poly.entity_id
_entity_poly.type
_entity_poly.pdbx_seq_one_letter_code
_entity_poly.pdbx_strand_id
1 'polypeptide(L)'
;KAGLRVAVVEKRHKVGTFAPTSDPWPGAIMDPHASQNWSTLSPAVEDLELEKYGYKAVYAPAPNGTTHKDGVNVLVYLDPDQTARSLGRLSERDGRTIRRLQTGLLKDAVEIAETLCFTAPETEPDRVMEMAMGLGRYVGIDPDTFSRINGVQLLEELFESDHIRRTLAIFAAHHYAGHILAMGHGSFAVLASFLLICAAGWNIGGIYNVAQSVTRCFLDHGGVILHNCPVQQIIIRDGEAIGVRLADDAAYPGQVIYADKAVISDVGAKLTLDLIGEDVMRSIDSRLAAKMKYWKTYYRGGCLSFWILKDRPIWKSERWNPDISRTADFYQAWDSWAQCKEWLLAMQNNERLDGLNAELSDFSAIDPKGRSPEGYIVFRSEEPLPFHLPAEGGPERWDDLREEIAARRNDVMEELAPGFKDKIVKQWIQTPLDVWRYNSAAVGGAIVGGDFSEDQWILTRMPYRMPVKRLYMANSVWPVAATWMAPGYNCACLVAEDLGIRHQPWWRHRPLEWLLRNLPSL
;
A
#
# COMPACT_ATOMS: atom_id res chain seq x y z
N LYS A 1 19.77 3.55 -16.43
CA LYS A 1 19.83 2.60 -17.56
C LYS A 1 19.65 3.33 -18.90
N ALA A 2 18.87 4.40 -18.97
CA ALA A 2 18.69 5.22 -20.21
C ALA A 2 19.84 6.23 -20.49
N GLY A 3 20.94 6.20 -19.75
CA GLY A 3 22.14 7.02 -20.02
C GLY A 3 22.16 8.40 -19.35
N LEU A 4 21.19 8.73 -18.51
CA LEU A 4 21.22 9.97 -17.72
C LEU A 4 22.11 9.81 -16.48
N ARG A 5 22.81 10.88 -16.10
CA ARG A 5 23.43 10.99 -14.78
C ARG A 5 22.36 11.38 -13.77
N VAL A 6 22.15 10.56 -12.76
CA VAL A 6 21.07 10.75 -11.76
C VAL A 6 21.64 10.74 -10.35
N ALA A 7 21.22 11.69 -9.53
CA ALA A 7 21.47 11.71 -8.10
C ALA A 7 20.15 11.57 -7.33
N VAL A 8 20.15 10.74 -6.30
CA VAL A 8 19.10 10.66 -5.28
C VAL A 8 19.62 11.36 -4.04
N VAL A 9 18.82 12.27 -3.49
CA VAL A 9 19.14 13.01 -2.27
C VAL A 9 18.17 12.55 -1.20
N GLU A 10 18.68 11.95 -0.12
CA GLU A 10 17.90 11.31 0.92
C GLU A 10 18.25 11.90 2.30
N LYS A 11 17.24 12.31 3.04
CA LYS A 11 17.37 12.83 4.40
C LYS A 11 17.94 11.80 5.38
N ARG A 12 17.60 10.54 5.20
CA ARG A 12 17.95 9.44 6.10
C ARG A 12 19.25 8.74 5.69
N HIS A 13 19.68 7.82 6.53
CA HIS A 13 20.86 6.98 6.26
C HIS A 13 20.59 5.87 5.22
N LYS A 14 19.32 5.67 4.79
CA LYS A 14 18.93 4.70 3.76
C LYS A 14 17.73 5.19 2.95
N VAL A 15 17.67 4.79 1.68
CA VAL A 15 16.54 5.06 0.76
C VAL A 15 15.43 4.03 0.90
N GLY A 16 14.25 4.30 0.33
CA GLY A 16 13.15 3.33 0.25
C GLY A 16 12.43 3.10 1.57
N THR A 17 12.35 4.10 2.43
CA THR A 17 11.85 3.97 3.82
C THR A 17 10.32 3.92 3.96
N PHE A 18 9.54 3.94 2.87
CA PHE A 18 8.12 3.56 2.88
C PHE A 18 7.90 2.04 2.84
N ALA A 19 8.90 1.27 2.42
CA ALA A 19 8.91 -0.19 2.49
C ALA A 19 10.08 -0.68 3.35
N PRO A 20 10.17 -0.31 4.64
CA PRO A 20 11.29 -0.66 5.47
C PRO A 20 11.17 -2.11 5.96
N THR A 21 12.30 -2.69 6.25
CA THR A 21 12.42 -3.90 7.07
C THR A 21 13.25 -3.53 8.29
N SER A 22 12.89 -4.02 9.45
CA SER A 22 13.57 -3.77 10.72
C SER A 22 13.98 -5.07 11.40
N ASP A 23 15.01 -5.00 12.23
CA ASP A 23 15.51 -6.08 13.06
C ASP A 23 15.49 -5.62 14.54
N PRO A 24 14.29 -5.55 15.17
CA PRO A 24 14.16 -5.05 16.54
C PRO A 24 14.59 -6.06 17.61
N TRP A 25 14.81 -7.31 17.22
CA TRP A 25 15.32 -8.40 18.03
C TRP A 25 16.32 -9.18 17.18
N PRO A 26 17.49 -9.61 17.70
CA PRO A 26 18.51 -10.29 16.90
C PRO A 26 17.96 -11.45 16.08
N GLY A 27 18.05 -11.36 14.76
CA GLY A 27 17.55 -12.33 13.80
C GLY A 27 16.03 -12.31 13.53
N ALA A 28 15.28 -11.39 14.13
CA ALA A 28 13.85 -11.22 13.86
C ALA A 28 13.65 -10.13 12.80
N ILE A 29 13.35 -10.53 11.58
CA ILE A 29 13.16 -9.63 10.45
C ILE A 29 11.68 -9.31 10.29
N MET A 30 11.31 -8.05 10.51
CA MET A 30 9.93 -7.55 10.47
C MET A 30 9.76 -6.49 9.39
N ASP A 31 8.58 -6.47 8.78
CA ASP A 31 8.15 -5.40 7.88
C ASP A 31 7.20 -4.46 8.64
N PRO A 32 7.65 -3.25 9.04
CA PRO A 32 6.85 -2.36 9.88
C PRO A 32 5.72 -1.64 9.14
N HIS A 33 5.57 -1.81 7.82
CA HIS A 33 4.48 -1.24 7.04
C HIS A 33 3.92 -2.27 6.06
N ALA A 34 4.33 -2.24 4.79
CA ALA A 34 3.85 -3.20 3.81
C ALA A 34 4.39 -4.61 4.09
N SER A 35 3.51 -5.60 4.16
CA SER A 35 3.86 -7.03 4.21
C SER A 35 3.66 -7.68 2.85
N GLN A 36 2.55 -7.37 2.20
CA GLN A 36 2.21 -7.85 0.87
C GLN A 36 3.01 -7.12 -0.20
N ASN A 37 3.37 -7.83 -1.24
CA ASN A 37 4.18 -7.31 -2.33
C ASN A 37 3.43 -7.28 -3.65
N TRP A 38 3.08 -6.09 -4.09
CA TRP A 38 2.52 -5.86 -5.42
C TRP A 38 3.54 -5.38 -6.45
N SER A 39 4.82 -5.26 -6.07
CA SER A 39 5.89 -4.98 -7.05
C SER A 39 6.02 -6.07 -8.11
N THR A 40 5.53 -7.29 -7.80
CA THR A 40 5.38 -8.41 -8.75
C THR A 40 4.54 -8.09 -9.97
N LEU A 41 3.65 -7.08 -9.88
CA LEU A 41 2.85 -6.59 -10.99
C LEU A 41 3.63 -5.61 -11.88
N SER A 42 4.73 -5.04 -11.34
CA SER A 42 5.42 -3.92 -11.98
C SER A 42 6.27 -4.35 -13.17
N PRO A 43 6.16 -3.64 -14.31
CA PRO A 43 7.09 -3.80 -15.42
C PRO A 43 8.55 -3.58 -15.03
N ALA A 44 8.81 -2.77 -13.98
CA ALA A 44 10.15 -2.45 -13.52
C ALA A 44 10.96 -3.69 -13.11
N VAL A 45 10.30 -4.75 -12.62
CA VAL A 45 11.00 -5.98 -12.22
C VAL A 45 11.75 -6.60 -13.40
N GLU A 46 11.08 -6.71 -14.55
CA GLU A 46 11.67 -7.26 -15.78
C GLU A 46 12.52 -6.23 -16.53
N ASP A 47 12.04 -5.00 -16.70
CA ASP A 47 12.73 -3.94 -17.43
C ASP A 47 14.08 -3.57 -16.80
N LEU A 48 14.18 -3.64 -15.48
CA LEU A 48 15.41 -3.38 -14.73
C LEU A 48 16.16 -4.68 -14.38
N GLU A 49 15.63 -5.84 -14.72
CA GLU A 49 16.22 -7.16 -14.42
C GLU A 49 16.50 -7.32 -12.92
N LEU A 50 15.56 -6.95 -12.04
CA LEU A 50 15.78 -6.81 -10.60
C LEU A 50 16.18 -8.12 -9.92
N GLU A 51 15.86 -9.28 -10.49
CA GLU A 51 16.32 -10.59 -9.98
C GLU A 51 17.85 -10.70 -9.96
N LYS A 52 18.56 -10.08 -10.91
CA LYS A 52 20.04 -10.01 -10.93
C LYS A 52 20.58 -9.22 -9.73
N TYR A 53 19.77 -8.32 -9.19
CA TYR A 53 20.10 -7.46 -8.05
C TYR A 53 19.55 -7.98 -6.73
N GLY A 54 19.05 -9.22 -6.72
CA GLY A 54 18.59 -9.91 -5.52
C GLY A 54 17.11 -9.79 -5.20
N TYR A 55 16.28 -9.27 -6.13
CA TYR A 55 14.83 -9.33 -6.00
C TYR A 55 14.36 -10.77 -5.94
N LYS A 56 13.60 -11.12 -4.91
CA LYS A 56 13.00 -12.44 -4.74
C LYS A 56 11.61 -12.30 -4.16
N ALA A 57 10.64 -12.88 -4.84
CA ALA A 57 9.27 -12.96 -4.36
C ALA A 57 8.73 -14.39 -4.56
N VAL A 58 7.71 -14.74 -3.79
CA VAL A 58 6.98 -16.01 -3.86
C VAL A 58 5.50 -15.78 -3.73
N TYR A 59 4.70 -16.76 -4.12
CA TYR A 59 3.25 -16.77 -3.95
C TYR A 59 2.83 -17.89 -3.01
N ALA A 60 1.86 -17.57 -2.13
CA ALA A 60 1.18 -18.58 -1.33
C ALA A 60 -0.03 -19.13 -2.11
N PRO A 61 -0.37 -20.42 -1.99
CA PRO A 61 -1.58 -21.00 -2.63
C PRO A 61 -2.88 -20.33 -2.19
N ALA A 62 -2.98 -19.92 -0.92
CA ALA A 62 -4.02 -19.04 -0.39
C ALA A 62 -3.35 -17.72 0.03
N PRO A 63 -3.28 -16.73 -0.88
CA PRO A 63 -2.53 -15.50 -0.60
C PRO A 63 -3.17 -14.65 0.49
N ASN A 64 -4.49 -14.78 0.71
CA ASN A 64 -5.19 -13.93 1.67
C ASN A 64 -6.52 -14.51 2.15
N GLY A 65 -7.09 -13.91 3.18
CA GLY A 65 -8.37 -14.31 3.73
C GLY A 65 -8.76 -13.56 4.98
N THR A 66 -9.77 -14.07 5.68
CA THR A 66 -10.18 -13.56 6.99
C THR A 66 -10.36 -14.69 7.98
N THR A 67 -10.12 -14.40 9.25
CA THR A 67 -10.51 -15.22 10.40
C THR A 67 -11.51 -14.46 11.26
N HIS A 68 -12.47 -15.17 11.82
CA HIS A 68 -13.56 -14.63 12.63
C HIS A 68 -13.58 -15.28 14.02
N LYS A 69 -14.06 -14.56 15.02
CA LYS A 69 -14.13 -15.05 16.42
C LYS A 69 -15.03 -16.25 16.62
N ASP A 70 -16.02 -16.43 15.75
CA ASP A 70 -16.92 -17.60 15.75
C ASP A 70 -16.29 -18.89 15.21
N GLY A 71 -15.02 -18.82 14.76
CA GLY A 71 -14.26 -19.97 14.27
C GLY A 71 -14.43 -20.24 12.77
N VAL A 72 -15.08 -19.35 12.04
CA VAL A 72 -15.14 -19.38 10.56
C VAL A 72 -13.91 -18.67 10.00
N ASN A 73 -13.39 -19.14 8.86
CA ASN A 73 -12.49 -18.37 8.01
C ASN A 73 -13.00 -18.36 6.56
N VAL A 74 -12.64 -17.31 5.85
CA VAL A 74 -12.92 -17.14 4.42
C VAL A 74 -11.60 -16.93 3.71
N LEU A 75 -11.17 -17.89 2.89
CA LEU A 75 -9.89 -17.82 2.19
C LEU A 75 -10.12 -17.59 0.70
N VAL A 76 -9.31 -16.67 0.16
CA VAL A 76 -9.19 -16.39 -1.27
C VAL A 76 -7.95 -17.10 -1.78
N TYR A 77 -8.13 -17.95 -2.79
CA TYR A 77 -7.07 -18.70 -3.45
C TYR A 77 -6.71 -18.06 -4.80
N LEU A 78 -5.56 -18.41 -5.33
CA LEU A 78 -5.20 -18.07 -6.71
C LEU A 78 -6.17 -18.72 -7.71
N ASP A 79 -6.57 -19.97 -7.46
CA ASP A 79 -7.56 -20.69 -8.25
C ASP A 79 -8.99 -20.21 -7.93
N PRO A 80 -9.74 -19.64 -8.90
CA PRO A 80 -11.12 -19.20 -8.71
C PRO A 80 -12.08 -20.32 -8.26
N ASP A 81 -11.84 -21.56 -8.69
CA ASP A 81 -12.67 -22.69 -8.28
C ASP A 81 -12.45 -23.10 -6.82
N GLN A 82 -11.21 -22.97 -6.33
CA GLN A 82 -10.92 -23.17 -4.90
C GLN A 82 -11.54 -22.06 -4.05
N THR A 83 -11.44 -20.80 -4.48
CA THR A 83 -12.10 -19.68 -3.83
C THR A 83 -13.61 -19.90 -3.76
N ALA A 84 -14.23 -20.25 -4.88
CA ALA A 84 -15.68 -20.51 -4.95
C ALA A 84 -16.12 -21.66 -4.04
N ARG A 85 -15.33 -22.74 -3.94
CA ARG A 85 -15.61 -23.84 -3.00
C ARG A 85 -15.49 -23.40 -1.54
N SER A 86 -14.48 -22.61 -1.21
CA SER A 86 -14.30 -22.07 0.15
C SER A 86 -15.50 -21.21 0.57
N LEU A 87 -15.89 -20.25 -0.26
CA LEU A 87 -16.99 -19.35 0.02
C LEU A 87 -18.36 -20.03 -0.11
N GLY A 88 -18.49 -21.00 -1.03
CA GLY A 88 -19.72 -21.78 -1.25
C GLY A 88 -20.17 -22.59 -0.03
N ARG A 89 -19.29 -22.86 0.93
CA ARG A 89 -19.66 -23.45 2.22
C ARG A 89 -20.54 -22.52 3.06
N LEU A 90 -20.48 -21.22 2.83
CA LEU A 90 -21.30 -20.21 3.51
C LEU A 90 -22.55 -19.86 2.69
N SER A 91 -22.40 -19.74 1.38
CA SER A 91 -23.48 -19.50 0.43
C SER A 91 -23.06 -19.96 -0.97
N GLU A 92 -23.82 -20.88 -1.56
CA GLU A 92 -23.59 -21.34 -2.93
C GLU A 92 -23.76 -20.21 -3.96
N ARG A 93 -24.70 -19.30 -3.72
CA ARG A 93 -24.91 -18.11 -4.56
C ARG A 93 -23.64 -17.26 -4.57
N ASP A 94 -23.13 -16.97 -3.39
CA ASP A 94 -21.93 -16.14 -3.21
C ASP A 94 -20.70 -16.80 -3.81
N GLY A 95 -20.55 -18.13 -3.65
CA GLY A 95 -19.50 -18.90 -4.32
C GLY A 95 -19.53 -18.76 -5.85
N ARG A 96 -20.71 -18.80 -6.46
CA ARG A 96 -20.85 -18.58 -7.92
C ARG A 96 -20.52 -17.13 -8.32
N THR A 97 -20.95 -16.17 -7.51
CA THR A 97 -20.68 -14.74 -7.76
C THR A 97 -19.19 -14.44 -7.71
N ILE A 98 -18.49 -14.93 -6.68
CA ILE A 98 -17.03 -14.68 -6.54
C ILE A 98 -16.23 -15.39 -7.64
N ARG A 99 -16.64 -16.61 -8.05
CA ARG A 99 -16.00 -17.31 -9.15
C ARG A 99 -16.05 -16.49 -10.45
N ARG A 100 -17.24 -15.96 -10.78
CA ARG A 100 -17.42 -15.11 -11.97
C ARG A 100 -16.56 -13.85 -11.89
N LEU A 101 -16.58 -13.18 -10.74
CA LEU A 101 -15.79 -11.98 -10.49
C LEU A 101 -14.30 -12.25 -10.67
N GLN A 102 -13.77 -13.22 -9.90
CA GLN A 102 -12.34 -13.52 -9.92
C GLN A 102 -11.86 -13.98 -11.29
N THR A 103 -12.60 -14.87 -11.96
CA THR A 103 -12.25 -15.33 -13.30
C THR A 103 -12.22 -14.19 -14.31
N GLY A 104 -13.20 -13.28 -14.24
CA GLY A 104 -13.26 -12.11 -15.11
C GLY A 104 -12.10 -11.15 -14.89
N LEU A 105 -11.84 -10.80 -13.64
CA LEU A 105 -10.73 -9.91 -13.27
C LEU A 105 -9.36 -10.49 -13.65
N LEU A 106 -9.13 -11.78 -13.41
CA LEU A 106 -7.85 -12.42 -13.75
C LEU A 106 -7.65 -12.53 -15.27
N LYS A 107 -8.72 -12.75 -16.02
CA LYS A 107 -8.65 -12.79 -17.50
C LYS A 107 -8.14 -11.47 -18.07
N ASP A 108 -8.61 -10.35 -17.54
CA ASP A 108 -8.30 -9.01 -18.05
C ASP A 108 -7.22 -8.30 -17.18
N ALA A 109 -6.56 -9.03 -16.28
CA ALA A 109 -5.65 -8.47 -15.27
C ALA A 109 -4.51 -7.64 -15.86
N VAL A 110 -3.95 -8.02 -17.01
CA VAL A 110 -2.87 -7.28 -17.67
C VAL A 110 -3.37 -5.91 -18.13
N GLU A 111 -4.53 -5.86 -18.80
CA GLU A 111 -5.13 -4.60 -19.27
C GLU A 111 -5.52 -3.69 -18.10
N ILE A 112 -6.11 -4.28 -17.05
CA ILE A 112 -6.49 -3.54 -15.83
C ILE A 112 -5.24 -2.95 -15.16
N ALA A 113 -4.19 -3.74 -14.97
CA ALA A 113 -2.96 -3.27 -14.35
C ALA A 113 -2.25 -2.21 -15.20
N GLU A 114 -2.15 -2.42 -16.53
CA GLU A 114 -1.57 -1.45 -17.44
C GLU A 114 -2.31 -0.11 -17.33
N THR A 115 -3.65 -0.14 -17.42
CA THR A 115 -4.46 1.08 -17.45
C THR A 115 -4.53 1.77 -16.09
N LEU A 116 -4.79 1.03 -15.01
CA LEU A 116 -5.01 1.63 -13.68
C LEU A 116 -3.73 1.86 -12.87
N CYS A 117 -2.66 1.08 -13.14
CA CYS A 117 -1.45 1.15 -12.33
C CYS A 117 -0.24 1.71 -13.09
N PHE A 118 -0.11 1.40 -14.38
CA PHE A 118 1.10 1.73 -15.15
C PHE A 118 0.87 2.72 -16.30
N THR A 119 -0.28 3.40 -16.30
CA THR A 119 -0.56 4.57 -17.13
C THR A 119 -0.75 5.78 -16.21
N ALA A 120 -0.02 6.87 -16.46
CA ALA A 120 -0.24 8.12 -15.75
C ALA A 120 -1.60 8.70 -16.15
N PRO A 121 -2.54 8.95 -15.22
CA PRO A 121 -3.91 9.33 -15.57
C PRO A 121 -4.02 10.60 -16.42
N GLU A 122 -3.06 11.52 -16.29
CA GLU A 122 -3.01 12.76 -17.07
C GLU A 122 -2.73 12.54 -18.57
N THR A 123 -2.24 11.36 -18.97
CA THR A 123 -1.96 11.04 -20.37
C THR A 123 -3.15 10.44 -21.10
N GLU A 124 -3.95 9.63 -20.42
CA GLU A 124 -5.11 8.91 -20.96
C GLU A 124 -6.32 8.96 -20.00
N PRO A 125 -6.81 10.16 -19.63
CA PRO A 125 -7.78 10.31 -18.54
C PRO A 125 -9.09 9.54 -18.79
N ASP A 126 -9.59 9.57 -20.01
CA ASP A 126 -10.85 8.89 -20.36
C ASP A 126 -10.71 7.37 -20.26
N ARG A 127 -9.64 6.80 -20.80
CA ARG A 127 -9.33 5.36 -20.73
C ARG A 127 -9.22 4.87 -19.29
N VAL A 128 -8.52 5.64 -18.45
CA VAL A 128 -8.34 5.29 -17.04
C VAL A 128 -9.67 5.31 -16.30
N MET A 129 -10.52 6.32 -16.54
CA MET A 129 -11.84 6.41 -15.90
C MET A 129 -12.83 5.37 -16.43
N GLU A 130 -12.84 5.09 -17.73
CA GLU A 130 -13.65 4.01 -18.32
C GLU A 130 -13.28 2.65 -17.72
N MET A 131 -11.99 2.37 -17.56
CA MET A 131 -11.52 1.15 -16.88
C MET A 131 -11.97 1.11 -15.42
N ALA A 132 -11.79 2.18 -14.67
CA ALA A 132 -12.14 2.24 -13.25
C ALA A 132 -13.65 2.02 -13.04
N MET A 133 -14.50 2.72 -13.78
CA MET A 133 -15.96 2.58 -13.68
C MET A 133 -16.47 1.29 -14.35
N GLY A 134 -15.74 0.78 -15.34
CA GLY A 134 -16.04 -0.46 -16.04
C GLY A 134 -15.82 -1.73 -15.22
N LEU A 135 -15.20 -1.68 -14.03
CA LEU A 135 -15.01 -2.87 -13.18
C LEU A 135 -16.34 -3.52 -12.78
N GLY A 136 -17.42 -2.76 -12.68
CA GLY A 136 -18.78 -3.28 -12.40
C GLY A 136 -19.24 -4.37 -13.38
N ARG A 137 -18.73 -4.40 -14.62
CA ARG A 137 -19.08 -5.41 -15.65
C ARG A 137 -18.82 -6.85 -15.19
N TYR A 138 -17.79 -7.07 -14.36
CA TYR A 138 -17.44 -8.41 -13.87
C TYR A 138 -18.47 -8.99 -12.89
N VAL A 139 -19.31 -8.12 -12.31
CA VAL A 139 -20.41 -8.50 -11.42
C VAL A 139 -21.79 -8.21 -12.03
N GLY A 140 -21.84 -7.76 -13.29
CA GLY A 140 -23.07 -7.51 -14.02
C GLY A 140 -23.74 -6.17 -13.68
N ILE A 141 -22.97 -5.21 -13.18
CA ILE A 141 -23.42 -3.84 -12.90
C ILE A 141 -22.88 -2.94 -13.99
N ASP A 142 -23.75 -2.15 -14.61
CA ASP A 142 -23.35 -1.18 -15.63
C ASP A 142 -22.58 0.02 -15.02
N PRO A 143 -21.76 0.74 -15.82
CA PRO A 143 -20.91 1.81 -15.29
C PRO A 143 -21.67 2.96 -14.64
N ASP A 144 -22.88 3.30 -15.12
CA ASP A 144 -23.69 4.39 -14.54
C ASP A 144 -24.17 4.00 -13.13
N THR A 145 -24.75 2.82 -12.98
CA THR A 145 -25.14 2.27 -11.68
C THR A 145 -23.91 2.14 -10.76
N PHE A 146 -22.80 1.59 -11.27
CA PHE A 146 -21.57 1.40 -10.51
C PHE A 146 -21.01 2.72 -9.96
N SER A 147 -21.12 3.80 -10.70
CA SER A 147 -20.69 5.14 -10.28
C SER A 147 -21.58 5.77 -9.20
N ARG A 148 -22.80 5.27 -9.00
CA ARG A 148 -23.83 5.83 -8.11
C ARG A 148 -24.02 5.05 -6.81
N ILE A 149 -23.40 3.88 -6.68
CA ILE A 149 -23.46 3.07 -5.45
C ILE A 149 -22.10 3.11 -4.75
N ASN A 150 -22.12 2.97 -3.43
CA ASN A 150 -20.89 2.85 -2.64
C ASN A 150 -20.52 1.38 -2.43
N GLY A 151 -19.35 1.12 -1.81
CA GLY A 151 -18.85 -0.23 -1.60
C GLY A 151 -19.73 -1.07 -0.67
N VAL A 152 -20.41 -0.46 0.31
CA VAL A 152 -21.35 -1.17 1.19
C VAL A 152 -22.57 -1.63 0.40
N GLN A 153 -23.17 -0.75 -0.38
CA GLN A 153 -24.30 -1.07 -1.26
C GLN A 153 -23.93 -2.13 -2.29
N LEU A 154 -22.74 -2.03 -2.89
CA LEU A 154 -22.23 -3.05 -3.81
C LEU A 154 -22.17 -4.44 -3.12
N LEU A 155 -21.61 -4.51 -1.93
CA LEU A 155 -21.49 -5.78 -1.19
C LEU A 155 -22.83 -6.34 -0.76
N GLU A 156 -23.79 -5.50 -0.35
CA GLU A 156 -25.15 -5.91 0.01
C GLU A 156 -25.94 -6.44 -1.20
N GLU A 157 -25.72 -5.86 -2.38
CA GLU A 157 -26.35 -6.33 -3.63
C GLU A 157 -25.77 -7.68 -4.10
N LEU A 158 -24.45 -7.83 -4.02
CA LEU A 158 -23.78 -8.99 -4.59
C LEU A 158 -23.82 -10.24 -3.72
N PHE A 159 -23.78 -10.10 -2.39
CA PHE A 159 -23.55 -11.19 -1.45
C PHE A 159 -24.62 -11.25 -0.37
N GLU A 160 -25.00 -12.46 0.04
CA GLU A 160 -25.95 -12.71 1.13
C GLU A 160 -25.26 -13.06 2.45
N SER A 161 -24.03 -13.61 2.39
CA SER A 161 -23.28 -14.00 3.59
C SER A 161 -22.56 -12.80 4.22
N ASP A 162 -22.82 -12.53 5.50
CA ASP A 162 -22.13 -11.49 6.25
C ASP A 162 -20.61 -11.74 6.39
N HIS A 163 -20.18 -13.01 6.47
CA HIS A 163 -18.75 -13.34 6.49
C HIS A 163 -18.06 -12.90 5.19
N ILE A 164 -18.71 -13.14 4.05
CA ILE A 164 -18.15 -12.77 2.75
C ILE A 164 -18.16 -11.26 2.57
N ARG A 165 -19.26 -10.57 2.94
CA ARG A 165 -19.31 -9.09 2.92
C ARG A 165 -18.19 -8.49 3.75
N ARG A 166 -17.98 -8.96 4.98
CA ARG A 166 -16.92 -8.50 5.88
C ARG A 166 -15.52 -8.78 5.31
N THR A 167 -15.33 -9.93 4.68
CA THR A 167 -14.05 -10.29 4.04
C THR A 167 -13.71 -9.35 2.90
N LEU A 168 -14.65 -9.05 2.01
CA LEU A 168 -14.39 -8.15 0.89
C LEU A 168 -14.31 -6.69 1.34
N ALA A 169 -15.08 -6.32 2.37
CA ALA A 169 -15.01 -5.00 2.96
C ALA A 169 -13.64 -4.73 3.62
N ILE A 170 -13.07 -5.72 4.36
CA ILE A 170 -11.80 -5.50 5.06
C ILE A 170 -10.65 -5.30 4.09
N PHE A 171 -10.63 -5.99 2.95
CA PHE A 171 -9.60 -5.79 1.93
C PHE A 171 -9.60 -4.36 1.40
N ALA A 172 -10.79 -3.78 1.19
CA ALA A 172 -10.91 -2.39 0.79
C ALA A 172 -10.66 -1.43 1.97
N ALA A 173 -11.25 -1.70 3.15
CA ALA A 173 -11.14 -0.85 4.32
C ALA A 173 -9.71 -0.72 4.84
N HIS A 174 -8.91 -1.77 4.69
CA HIS A 174 -7.51 -1.73 5.08
C HIS A 174 -6.73 -0.60 4.37
N HIS A 175 -7.06 -0.30 3.12
CA HIS A 175 -6.39 0.74 2.33
C HIS A 175 -7.20 2.04 2.24
N TYR A 176 -8.53 1.93 2.08
CA TYR A 176 -9.41 3.06 1.78
C TYR A 176 -10.23 3.53 2.99
N ALA A 177 -10.19 2.79 4.10
CA ALA A 177 -10.93 3.08 5.33
C ALA A 177 -12.41 3.43 5.05
N GLY A 178 -12.94 4.50 5.65
CA GLY A 178 -14.33 4.91 5.45
C GLY A 178 -14.66 5.44 4.04
N HIS A 179 -13.67 5.66 3.14
CA HIS A 179 -13.96 6.03 1.76
C HIS A 179 -14.69 4.94 0.96
N ILE A 180 -14.79 3.73 1.49
CA ILE A 180 -15.71 2.71 0.97
C ILE A 180 -17.16 3.22 0.92
N LEU A 181 -17.53 4.18 1.77
CA LEU A 181 -18.84 4.82 1.78
C LEU A 181 -19.03 5.89 0.69
N ALA A 182 -17.99 6.27 -0.04
CA ALA A 182 -18.09 7.21 -1.14
C ALA A 182 -18.68 6.55 -2.40
N MET A 183 -19.60 7.24 -3.07
CA MET A 183 -20.26 6.73 -4.27
C MET A 183 -19.25 6.55 -5.42
N GLY A 184 -19.33 5.45 -6.14
CA GLY A 184 -18.41 5.07 -7.20
C GLY A 184 -17.01 4.69 -6.70
N HIS A 185 -16.38 5.53 -5.90
CA HIS A 185 -15.06 5.29 -5.32
C HIS A 185 -15.04 4.06 -4.41
N GLY A 186 -16.04 3.91 -3.57
CA GLY A 186 -16.16 2.76 -2.67
C GLY A 186 -16.40 1.46 -3.42
N SER A 187 -17.21 1.49 -4.46
CA SER A 187 -17.42 0.32 -5.34
C SER A 187 -16.15 -0.07 -6.07
N PHE A 188 -15.45 0.91 -6.63
CA PHE A 188 -14.12 0.72 -7.22
C PHE A 188 -13.15 0.12 -6.20
N ALA A 189 -13.06 0.70 -4.99
CA ALA A 189 -12.15 0.27 -3.94
C ALA A 189 -12.34 -1.22 -3.60
N VAL A 190 -13.59 -1.69 -3.50
CA VAL A 190 -13.90 -3.10 -3.22
C VAL A 190 -13.38 -4.03 -4.32
N LEU A 191 -13.69 -3.75 -5.59
CA LEU A 191 -13.29 -4.63 -6.69
C LEU A 191 -11.79 -4.55 -7.00
N ALA A 192 -11.20 -3.36 -6.94
CA ALA A 192 -9.77 -3.17 -7.13
C ALA A 192 -8.95 -3.83 -6.03
N SER A 193 -9.36 -3.70 -4.75
CA SER A 193 -8.70 -4.36 -3.64
C SER A 193 -8.81 -5.88 -3.74
N PHE A 194 -9.94 -6.42 -4.19
CA PHE A 194 -10.07 -7.85 -4.40
C PHE A 194 -9.09 -8.38 -5.47
N LEU A 195 -8.95 -7.66 -6.59
CA LEU A 195 -7.97 -8.03 -7.62
C LEU A 195 -6.54 -8.01 -7.07
N LEU A 196 -6.21 -6.99 -6.28
CA LEU A 196 -4.88 -6.87 -5.68
C LEU A 196 -4.57 -8.00 -4.71
N ILE A 197 -5.54 -8.36 -3.87
CA ILE A 197 -5.42 -9.48 -2.93
C ILE A 197 -5.16 -10.80 -3.69
N CYS A 198 -5.81 -11.02 -4.83
CA CYS A 198 -5.55 -12.18 -5.68
C CYS A 198 -4.13 -12.21 -6.27
N ALA A 199 -3.49 -11.04 -6.43
CA ALA A 199 -2.18 -10.88 -7.04
C ALA A 199 -1.03 -10.62 -6.05
N ALA A 200 -1.31 -10.61 -4.74
CA ALA A 200 -0.33 -10.32 -3.71
C ALA A 200 0.76 -11.40 -3.64
N GLY A 201 2.00 -10.99 -3.67
CA GLY A 201 3.16 -11.83 -3.43
C GLY A 201 3.87 -11.49 -2.12
N TRP A 202 4.96 -12.19 -1.84
CA TRP A 202 5.75 -12.02 -0.61
C TRP A 202 7.23 -11.91 -0.95
N ASN A 203 7.94 -11.04 -0.25
CA ASN A 203 9.38 -10.91 -0.43
C ASN A 203 10.15 -11.80 0.55
N ILE A 204 11.08 -12.57 0.01
CA ILE A 204 12.06 -13.32 0.80
C ILE A 204 13.07 -12.32 1.40
N GLY A 205 13.29 -12.40 2.70
CA GLY A 205 14.18 -11.50 3.44
C GLY A 205 13.57 -10.13 3.78
N GLY A 206 12.28 -9.90 3.53
CA GLY A 206 11.57 -8.67 3.85
C GLY A 206 11.24 -7.78 2.66
N ILE A 207 10.25 -6.91 2.84
CA ILE A 207 9.77 -6.00 1.79
C ILE A 207 10.87 -5.02 1.34
N TYR A 208 11.82 -4.67 2.21
CA TYR A 208 12.94 -3.81 1.86
C TYR A 208 13.84 -4.39 0.77
N ASN A 209 13.77 -5.69 0.51
CA ASN A 209 14.45 -6.33 -0.62
C ASN A 209 14.09 -5.69 -1.96
N VAL A 210 12.85 -5.21 -2.12
CA VAL A 210 12.42 -4.47 -3.32
C VAL A 210 13.25 -3.18 -3.48
N ALA A 211 13.30 -2.36 -2.43
CA ALA A 211 14.07 -1.11 -2.46
C ALA A 211 15.58 -1.37 -2.64
N GLN A 212 16.11 -2.43 -2.01
CA GLN A 212 17.52 -2.81 -2.14
C GLN A 212 17.87 -3.24 -3.57
N SER A 213 17.01 -4.03 -4.22
CA SER A 213 17.25 -4.49 -5.59
C SER A 213 17.24 -3.32 -6.57
N VAL A 214 16.29 -2.39 -6.43
CA VAL A 214 16.27 -1.14 -7.23
C VAL A 214 17.50 -0.29 -6.96
N THR A 215 17.91 -0.15 -5.70
CA THR A 215 19.10 0.61 -5.31
C THR A 215 20.37 0.03 -5.92
N ARG A 216 20.56 -1.28 -5.87
CA ARG A 216 21.73 -1.95 -6.48
C ARG A 216 21.75 -1.76 -8.00
N CYS A 217 20.59 -1.92 -8.65
CA CYS A 217 20.45 -1.64 -10.08
C CYS A 217 20.80 -0.17 -10.41
N PHE A 218 20.33 0.77 -9.60
CA PHE A 218 20.60 2.20 -9.77
C PHE A 218 22.11 2.51 -9.67
N LEU A 219 22.77 1.98 -8.65
CA LEU A 219 24.21 2.18 -8.44
C LEU A 219 25.05 1.51 -9.54
N ASP A 220 24.67 0.30 -9.99
CA ASP A 220 25.35 -0.42 -11.08
C ASP A 220 25.29 0.35 -12.41
N HIS A 221 24.24 1.14 -12.62
CA HIS A 221 24.10 2.03 -13.78
C HIS A 221 24.69 3.44 -13.55
N GLY A 222 25.53 3.62 -12.54
CA GLY A 222 26.26 4.86 -12.28
C GLY A 222 25.45 5.95 -11.55
N GLY A 223 24.32 5.56 -10.95
CA GLY A 223 23.55 6.46 -10.08
C GLY A 223 24.30 6.82 -8.81
N VAL A 224 24.03 7.99 -8.24
CA VAL A 224 24.64 8.48 -7.00
C VAL A 224 23.56 8.69 -5.95
N ILE A 225 23.83 8.26 -4.71
CA ILE A 225 22.94 8.50 -3.57
C ILE A 225 23.67 9.33 -2.52
N LEU A 226 23.07 10.44 -2.13
CA LEU A 226 23.54 11.31 -1.06
C LEU A 226 22.65 11.07 0.17
N HIS A 227 23.15 10.29 1.11
CA HIS A 227 22.49 10.00 2.39
C HIS A 227 22.74 11.10 3.43
N ASN A 228 21.85 11.22 4.42
CA ASN A 228 21.89 12.24 5.46
C ASN A 228 21.95 13.66 4.88
N CYS A 229 21.25 13.88 3.78
CA CYS A 229 21.21 15.12 3.03
C CYS A 229 19.76 15.63 2.92
N PRO A 230 19.14 16.14 4.01
CA PRO A 230 17.83 16.77 3.90
C PRO A 230 17.88 17.93 2.91
N VAL A 231 16.88 18.00 2.04
CA VAL A 231 16.67 19.12 1.12
C VAL A 231 15.91 20.23 1.84
N GLN A 232 16.40 21.46 1.77
CA GLN A 232 15.77 22.65 2.31
C GLN A 232 14.91 23.38 1.28
N GLN A 233 15.31 23.31 -0.01
CA GLN A 233 14.65 24.06 -1.06
C GLN A 233 14.79 23.39 -2.43
N ILE A 234 13.72 23.41 -3.22
CA ILE A 234 13.75 23.23 -4.68
C ILE A 234 13.97 24.60 -5.30
N ILE A 235 15.09 24.77 -6.03
CA ILE A 235 15.48 26.06 -6.61
C ILE A 235 14.73 26.27 -7.91
N ILE A 236 13.91 27.31 -7.95
CA ILE A 236 13.15 27.71 -9.14
C ILE A 236 13.72 29.03 -9.67
N ARG A 237 14.01 29.07 -10.96
CA ARG A 237 14.45 30.25 -11.68
C ARG A 237 13.69 30.35 -13.01
N ASP A 238 13.09 31.49 -13.28
CA ASP A 238 12.33 31.75 -14.52
C ASP A 238 11.26 30.69 -14.82
N GLY A 239 10.58 30.20 -13.75
CA GLY A 239 9.55 29.18 -13.85
C GLY A 239 10.06 27.74 -14.07
N GLU A 240 11.36 27.49 -13.96
CA GLU A 240 11.99 26.18 -14.12
C GLU A 240 12.67 25.71 -12.82
N ALA A 241 12.52 24.43 -12.49
CA ALA A 241 13.31 23.80 -11.43
C ALA A 241 14.71 23.51 -11.95
N ILE A 242 15.73 24.10 -11.30
CA ILE A 242 17.13 24.01 -11.74
C ILE A 242 18.00 23.24 -10.76
N GLY A 243 17.46 22.72 -9.68
CA GLY A 243 18.19 21.94 -8.69
C GLY A 243 17.59 22.03 -7.29
N VAL A 244 18.36 21.57 -6.31
CA VAL A 244 17.98 21.60 -4.89
C VAL A 244 19.10 22.19 -4.04
N ARG A 245 18.72 22.85 -2.94
CA ARG A 245 19.62 23.28 -1.87
C ARG A 245 19.48 22.32 -0.70
N LEU A 246 20.59 21.83 -0.19
CA LEU A 246 20.65 21.03 1.02
C LEU A 246 20.47 21.91 2.28
N ALA A 247 19.91 21.34 3.31
CA ALA A 247 19.75 22.00 4.60
C ALA A 247 21.11 22.21 5.31
N ASP A 248 21.11 23.09 6.32
CA ASP A 248 22.33 23.40 7.06
C ASP A 248 22.81 22.26 7.98
N ASP A 249 21.92 21.32 8.31
CA ASP A 249 22.20 20.10 9.06
C ASP A 249 22.50 18.87 8.18
N ALA A 250 22.60 19.06 6.86
CA ALA A 250 22.94 17.99 5.93
C ALA A 250 24.43 17.59 6.05
N ALA A 251 24.76 16.39 5.55
CA ALA A 251 26.17 15.94 5.44
C ALA A 251 27.03 16.91 4.59
N TYR A 252 26.38 17.68 3.71
CA TYR A 252 27.00 18.77 2.93
C TYR A 252 26.18 20.05 3.11
N PRO A 253 26.38 20.80 4.23
CA PRO A 253 25.56 21.93 4.61
C PRO A 253 25.41 23.02 3.54
N GLY A 254 24.18 23.41 3.23
CA GLY A 254 23.85 24.50 2.32
C GLY A 254 24.26 24.30 0.86
N GLN A 255 24.84 23.15 0.51
CA GLN A 255 25.32 22.89 -0.85
C GLN A 255 24.15 22.86 -1.85
N VAL A 256 24.38 23.39 -3.04
CA VAL A 256 23.46 23.38 -4.17
C VAL A 256 23.83 22.26 -5.14
N ILE A 257 22.84 21.43 -5.48
CA ILE A 257 22.95 20.39 -6.50
C ILE A 257 22.10 20.84 -7.69
N TYR A 258 22.75 21.15 -8.80
CA TYR A 258 22.07 21.57 -10.03
C TYR A 258 21.59 20.38 -10.84
N ALA A 259 20.43 20.54 -11.48
CA ALA A 259 19.80 19.56 -12.36
C ALA A 259 19.55 20.18 -13.74
N ASP A 260 20.17 19.63 -14.78
CA ASP A 260 20.06 20.15 -16.15
C ASP A 260 18.80 19.68 -16.87
N LYS A 261 18.19 18.56 -16.42
CA LYS A 261 17.09 17.90 -17.12
C LYS A 261 15.79 17.89 -16.33
N ALA A 262 15.81 17.41 -15.10
CA ALA A 262 14.64 17.28 -14.26
C ALA A 262 14.98 17.28 -12.77
N VAL A 263 14.04 17.76 -11.95
CA VAL A 263 13.97 17.54 -10.51
C VAL A 263 12.72 16.71 -10.25
N ILE A 264 12.86 15.62 -9.50
CA ILE A 264 11.74 14.73 -9.15
C ILE A 264 11.56 14.79 -7.63
N SER A 265 10.35 15.13 -7.19
CA SER A 265 9.99 15.13 -5.76
C SER A 265 9.19 13.88 -5.40
N ASP A 266 9.70 13.12 -4.42
CA ASP A 266 9.05 11.92 -3.86
C ASP A 266 8.68 12.10 -2.37
N VAL A 267 8.60 13.33 -1.88
CA VAL A 267 8.29 13.64 -0.48
C VAL A 267 6.81 13.94 -0.21
N GLY A 268 5.96 13.88 -1.23
CA GLY A 268 4.53 14.17 -1.15
C GLY A 268 4.18 15.64 -1.31
N ALA A 269 2.88 15.92 -1.49
CA ALA A 269 2.39 17.23 -1.92
C ALA A 269 2.73 18.36 -0.95
N LYS A 270 2.44 18.20 0.36
CA LYS A 270 2.70 19.25 1.37
C LYS A 270 4.17 19.60 1.47
N LEU A 271 5.02 18.60 1.64
CA LEU A 271 6.46 18.84 1.77
C LEU A 271 7.05 19.39 0.47
N THR A 272 6.54 18.99 -0.69
CA THR A 272 6.97 19.58 -1.97
C THR A 272 6.60 21.05 -2.04
N LEU A 273 5.41 21.45 -1.55
CA LEU A 273 5.03 22.87 -1.46
C LEU A 273 5.96 23.66 -0.55
N ASP A 274 6.31 23.09 0.61
CA ASP A 274 7.25 23.72 1.56
C ASP A 274 8.63 23.92 0.93
N LEU A 275 9.11 22.92 0.16
CA LEU A 275 10.40 23.00 -0.53
C LEU A 275 10.41 24.00 -1.70
N ILE A 276 9.28 24.21 -2.38
CA ILE A 276 9.13 25.22 -3.44
C ILE A 276 8.98 26.63 -2.84
N GLY A 277 8.26 26.72 -1.74
CA GLY A 277 7.73 27.95 -1.16
C GLY A 277 6.32 28.26 -1.66
N GLU A 278 5.37 28.44 -0.72
CA GLU A 278 3.94 28.67 -1.05
C GLU A 278 3.75 29.87 -1.99
N ASP A 279 4.41 30.98 -1.74
CA ASP A 279 4.27 32.21 -2.56
C ASP A 279 4.76 31.99 -3.99
N VAL A 280 5.85 31.26 -4.17
CA VAL A 280 6.38 30.90 -5.49
C VAL A 280 5.39 30.04 -6.24
N MET A 281 4.90 28.95 -5.60
CA MET A 281 3.92 28.07 -6.23
C MET A 281 2.61 28.78 -6.54
N ARG A 282 2.15 29.64 -5.64
CA ARG A 282 0.92 30.45 -5.81
C ARG A 282 1.04 31.42 -6.98
N SER A 283 2.20 31.97 -7.24
CA SER A 283 2.44 32.85 -8.39
C SER A 283 2.41 32.11 -9.73
N ILE A 284 2.65 30.80 -9.73
CA ILE A 284 2.65 29.95 -10.93
C ILE A 284 1.26 29.33 -11.13
N ASP A 285 0.73 28.67 -10.10
CA ASP A 285 -0.60 28.06 -10.07
C ASP A 285 -1.21 28.14 -8.67
N SER A 286 -2.08 29.11 -8.46
CA SER A 286 -2.71 29.35 -7.16
C SER A 286 -3.68 28.24 -6.72
N ARG A 287 -4.31 27.52 -7.67
CA ARG A 287 -5.22 26.41 -7.36
C ARG A 287 -4.44 25.20 -6.91
N LEU A 288 -3.36 24.87 -7.61
CA LEU A 288 -2.52 23.76 -7.24
C LEU A 288 -1.79 24.02 -5.92
N ALA A 289 -1.32 25.26 -5.67
CA ALA A 289 -0.73 25.66 -4.39
C ALA A 289 -1.71 25.42 -3.22
N ALA A 290 -2.97 25.85 -3.38
CA ALA A 290 -4.01 25.61 -2.39
C ALA A 290 -4.28 24.11 -2.19
N LYS A 291 -4.36 23.33 -3.27
CA LYS A 291 -4.55 21.89 -3.23
C LYS A 291 -3.40 21.18 -2.49
N MET A 292 -2.15 21.55 -2.76
CA MET A 292 -0.96 21.00 -2.07
C MET A 292 -0.99 21.35 -0.57
N LYS A 293 -1.33 22.60 -0.22
CA LYS A 293 -1.41 23.08 1.16
C LYS A 293 -2.45 22.30 1.99
N TYR A 294 -3.61 22.07 1.42
CA TYR A 294 -4.75 21.40 2.07
C TYR A 294 -4.82 19.91 1.72
N TRP A 295 -3.74 19.32 1.20
CA TRP A 295 -3.66 17.90 0.89
C TRP A 295 -3.93 17.06 2.13
N LYS A 296 -4.94 16.19 2.07
CA LYS A 296 -5.36 15.34 3.18
C LYS A 296 -4.44 14.13 3.26
N THR A 297 -3.91 13.82 4.45
CA THR A 297 -2.92 12.75 4.66
C THR A 297 -3.20 11.89 5.88
N TYR A 298 -4.25 12.12 6.61
CA TYR A 298 -4.41 11.69 8.00
C TYR A 298 -5.65 10.82 8.25
N TYR A 299 -6.30 10.40 7.22
CA TYR A 299 -7.55 9.66 7.34
C TYR A 299 -7.34 8.28 7.98
N ARG A 300 -6.21 7.65 7.74
CA ARG A 300 -5.83 6.34 8.26
C ARG A 300 -4.34 6.30 8.57
N GLY A 301 -4.02 5.97 9.82
CA GLY A 301 -2.67 5.55 10.23
C GLY A 301 -2.65 4.04 10.50
N GLY A 302 -1.53 3.39 10.27
CA GLY A 302 -1.30 2.02 10.72
C GLY A 302 -0.86 2.00 12.17
N CYS A 303 -1.60 1.30 13.04
CA CYS A 303 -1.16 0.94 14.38
C CYS A 303 -0.72 -0.53 14.38
N LEU A 304 0.55 -0.77 14.64
CA LEU A 304 1.15 -2.08 14.46
C LEU A 304 1.54 -2.68 15.80
N SER A 305 1.16 -3.94 15.99
CA SER A 305 1.69 -4.79 17.06
C SER A 305 2.61 -5.83 16.44
N PHE A 306 3.80 -5.96 17.02
CA PHE A 306 4.79 -6.96 16.63
C PHE A 306 5.04 -7.90 17.78
N TRP A 307 5.12 -9.19 17.50
CA TRP A 307 5.42 -10.20 18.50
C TRP A 307 6.57 -11.10 18.06
N ILE A 308 7.37 -11.48 19.06
CA ILE A 308 8.16 -12.69 19.04
C ILE A 308 7.39 -13.72 19.85
N LEU A 309 7.05 -14.82 19.22
CA LEU A 309 6.32 -15.93 19.82
C LEU A 309 7.23 -17.16 19.93
N LYS A 310 7.09 -17.92 21.03
CA LYS A 310 7.84 -19.18 21.23
C LYS A 310 7.28 -20.35 20.41
N ASP A 311 6.09 -20.19 19.86
CA ASP A 311 5.43 -21.19 19.03
C ASP A 311 4.32 -20.53 18.20
N ARG A 312 3.87 -21.21 17.15
CA ARG A 312 2.86 -20.72 16.23
C ARG A 312 1.47 -20.62 16.89
N PRO A 313 0.69 -19.58 16.63
CA PRO A 313 -0.71 -19.52 17.02
C PRO A 313 -1.52 -20.66 16.38
N ILE A 314 -2.44 -21.25 17.14
CA ILE A 314 -3.38 -22.25 16.64
C ILE A 314 -4.75 -21.56 16.56
N TRP A 315 -5.19 -21.28 15.34
CA TRP A 315 -6.41 -20.53 15.10
C TRP A 315 -7.67 -21.39 15.38
N LYS A 316 -8.66 -20.86 16.06
CA LYS A 316 -9.97 -21.53 16.20
C LYS A 316 -10.56 -21.95 14.85
N SER A 317 -10.34 -21.10 13.84
CA SER A 317 -10.87 -21.29 12.50
C SER A 317 -10.15 -22.37 11.67
N GLU A 318 -9.04 -22.96 12.15
CA GLU A 318 -8.42 -24.12 11.51
C GLU A 318 -9.36 -25.33 11.42
N ARG A 319 -10.31 -25.44 12.35
CA ARG A 319 -11.35 -26.49 12.29
C ARG A 319 -12.32 -26.29 11.12
N TRP A 320 -12.53 -25.04 10.71
CA TRP A 320 -13.36 -24.71 9.57
C TRP A 320 -12.60 -24.95 8.25
N ASN A 321 -11.42 -24.35 8.11
CA ASN A 321 -10.54 -24.57 6.97
C ASN A 321 -9.08 -24.50 7.45
N PRO A 322 -8.34 -25.65 7.46
CA PRO A 322 -6.97 -25.72 7.97
C PRO A 322 -5.97 -24.93 7.15
N ASP A 323 -6.29 -24.53 5.93
CA ASP A 323 -5.38 -23.75 5.07
C ASP A 323 -5.05 -22.37 5.63
N ILE A 324 -5.87 -21.84 6.57
CA ILE A 324 -5.54 -20.59 7.29
C ILE A 324 -4.15 -20.68 7.94
N SER A 325 -3.73 -21.85 8.35
CA SER A 325 -2.44 -22.10 8.96
C SER A 325 -1.24 -21.98 8.00
N ARG A 326 -1.50 -21.92 6.70
CA ARG A 326 -0.49 -21.77 5.64
C ARG A 326 -0.66 -20.46 4.87
N THR A 327 -1.64 -19.64 5.30
CA THR A 327 -1.87 -18.29 4.77
C THR A 327 -0.95 -17.33 5.51
N ALA A 328 -0.12 -16.64 4.77
CA ALA A 328 0.89 -15.78 5.35
C ALA A 328 0.35 -14.45 5.85
N ASP A 329 -0.70 -13.98 5.19
CA ASP A 329 -1.36 -12.74 5.48
C ASP A 329 -2.88 -12.92 5.38
N PHE A 330 -3.55 -12.57 6.43
CA PHE A 330 -5.00 -12.66 6.51
C PHE A 330 -5.51 -11.61 7.50
N TYR A 331 -6.81 -11.43 7.60
CA TYR A 331 -7.38 -10.38 8.43
C TYR A 331 -8.26 -10.97 9.53
N GLN A 332 -8.19 -10.38 10.71
CA GLN A 332 -9.31 -10.39 11.63
C GLN A 332 -10.35 -9.42 11.10
N ALA A 333 -11.56 -9.86 10.85
CA ALA A 333 -12.67 -8.99 10.47
C ALA A 333 -13.61 -8.73 11.65
N TRP A 334 -14.42 -7.70 11.56
CA TRP A 334 -15.48 -7.33 12.52
C TRP A 334 -16.38 -8.52 12.89
N ASP A 335 -17.03 -8.46 14.05
CA ASP A 335 -17.89 -9.54 14.53
C ASP A 335 -19.23 -9.61 13.77
N SER A 336 -19.69 -8.50 13.16
CA SER A 336 -20.91 -8.43 12.36
C SER A 336 -20.79 -7.43 11.22
N TRP A 337 -21.70 -7.53 10.23
CA TRP A 337 -21.81 -6.54 9.16
C TRP A 337 -22.25 -5.17 9.69
N ALA A 338 -23.07 -5.11 10.74
CA ALA A 338 -23.45 -3.87 11.41
C ALA A 338 -22.22 -3.17 12.02
N GLN A 339 -21.38 -3.91 12.72
CA GLN A 339 -20.14 -3.38 13.32
C GLN A 339 -19.15 -2.89 12.25
N CYS A 340 -19.08 -3.56 11.08
CA CYS A 340 -18.30 -3.07 9.95
C CYS A 340 -18.76 -1.68 9.50
N LYS A 341 -20.08 -1.49 9.33
CA LYS A 341 -20.64 -0.19 8.93
C LYS A 341 -20.41 0.89 9.98
N GLU A 342 -20.55 0.56 11.25
CA GLU A 342 -20.25 1.48 12.37
C GLU A 342 -18.77 1.92 12.35
N TRP A 343 -17.86 0.97 12.19
CA TRP A 343 -16.43 1.27 12.09
C TRP A 343 -16.09 2.17 10.89
N LEU A 344 -16.71 1.93 9.73
CA LEU A 344 -16.48 2.77 8.54
C LEU A 344 -16.90 4.23 8.79
N LEU A 345 -18.02 4.45 9.50
CA LEU A 345 -18.49 5.78 9.89
C LEU A 345 -17.57 6.42 10.94
N ALA A 346 -17.14 5.66 11.93
CA ALA A 346 -16.20 6.12 12.95
C ALA A 346 -14.88 6.59 12.32
N MET A 347 -14.37 5.85 11.34
CA MET A 347 -13.16 6.27 10.61
C MET A 347 -13.35 7.61 9.88
N GLN A 348 -14.53 7.86 9.28
CA GLN A 348 -14.82 9.17 8.66
C GLN A 348 -14.83 10.32 9.67
N ASN A 349 -15.20 10.03 10.91
CA ASN A 349 -15.28 11.01 11.99
C ASN A 349 -13.97 11.15 12.78
N ASN A 350 -12.92 10.43 12.41
CA ASN A 350 -11.68 10.28 13.18
C ASN A 350 -11.93 9.74 14.61
N GLU A 351 -12.88 8.85 14.77
CA GLU A 351 -13.18 8.16 16.03
C GLU A 351 -12.40 6.84 16.10
N ARG A 352 -11.74 6.60 17.23
CA ARG A 352 -10.97 5.38 17.45
C ARG A 352 -11.86 4.24 17.92
N LEU A 353 -11.95 3.19 17.11
CA LEU A 353 -12.58 1.92 17.45
C LEU A 353 -11.57 0.80 17.23
N ASP A 354 -10.74 0.54 18.23
CA ASP A 354 -9.66 -0.45 18.18
C ASP A 354 -10.11 -1.87 18.53
N GLY A 355 -9.32 -2.85 18.12
CA GLY A 355 -9.57 -4.28 18.38
C GLY A 355 -10.64 -4.92 17.50
N LEU A 356 -11.19 -4.22 16.52
CA LEU A 356 -12.32 -4.69 15.71
C LEU A 356 -11.87 -5.36 14.40
N ASN A 357 -10.78 -4.92 13.83
CA ASN A 357 -10.21 -5.49 12.61
C ASN A 357 -8.70 -5.28 12.58
N ALA A 358 -7.98 -6.16 11.91
CA ALA A 358 -6.55 -6.00 11.66
C ALA A 358 -6.08 -6.94 10.57
N GLU A 359 -5.04 -6.52 9.82
CA GLU A 359 -4.20 -7.43 9.07
C GLU A 359 -3.31 -8.22 10.03
N LEU A 360 -3.15 -9.51 9.78
CA LEU A 360 -2.36 -10.45 10.57
C LEU A 360 -1.33 -11.10 9.67
N SER A 361 -0.03 -10.93 9.97
CA SER A 361 1.04 -11.43 9.11
C SER A 361 1.94 -12.40 9.87
N ASP A 362 1.98 -13.65 9.41
CA ASP A 362 2.93 -14.68 9.84
C ASP A 362 4.12 -14.73 8.87
N PHE A 363 5.13 -13.92 9.12
CA PHE A 363 6.32 -13.88 8.27
C PHE A 363 7.08 -15.19 8.25
N SER A 364 6.96 -16.00 9.31
CA SER A 364 7.63 -17.30 9.42
C SER A 364 6.98 -18.37 8.56
N ALA A 365 5.71 -18.21 8.19
CA ALA A 365 5.00 -19.17 7.35
C ALA A 365 5.56 -19.23 5.92
N ILE A 366 6.12 -18.11 5.44
CA ILE A 366 6.64 -17.99 4.07
C ILE A 366 8.16 -18.08 4.02
N ASP A 367 8.84 -17.45 4.97
CA ASP A 367 10.31 -17.36 5.01
C ASP A 367 10.84 -17.67 6.41
N PRO A 368 10.68 -18.94 6.86
CA PRO A 368 11.01 -19.31 8.23
C PRO A 368 12.50 -19.18 8.56
N LYS A 369 13.37 -19.33 7.56
CA LYS A 369 14.83 -19.22 7.74
C LYS A 369 15.35 -17.79 7.61
N GLY A 370 14.66 -16.96 6.84
CA GLY A 370 15.08 -15.58 6.57
C GLY A 370 14.49 -14.55 7.52
N ARG A 371 13.46 -14.91 8.30
CA ARG A 371 12.68 -13.97 9.10
C ARG A 371 12.72 -14.19 10.59
N SER A 372 12.88 -15.42 11.04
CA SER A 372 12.76 -15.77 12.46
C SER A 372 14.08 -16.35 13.02
N PRO A 373 14.46 -15.96 14.24
CA PRO A 373 15.47 -16.66 15.00
C PRO A 373 15.05 -18.13 15.20
N GLU A 374 16.02 -19.02 15.32
CA GLU A 374 15.73 -20.43 15.56
C GLU A 374 14.87 -20.63 16.82
N GLY A 375 13.79 -21.38 16.69
CA GLY A 375 12.85 -21.67 17.79
C GLY A 375 11.84 -20.57 18.09
N TYR A 376 11.74 -19.52 17.25
CA TYR A 376 10.79 -18.44 17.42
C TYR A 376 9.98 -18.15 16.15
N ILE A 377 8.84 -17.50 16.35
CA ILE A 377 7.94 -17.02 15.29
C ILE A 377 7.92 -15.50 15.33
N VAL A 378 8.06 -14.87 14.18
CA VAL A 378 7.87 -13.43 14.00
C VAL A 378 6.48 -13.19 13.45
N PHE A 379 5.65 -12.49 14.22
CA PHE A 379 4.26 -12.24 13.91
C PHE A 379 3.92 -10.75 14.02
N ARG A 380 2.99 -10.27 13.20
CA ARG A 380 2.56 -8.86 13.18
C ARG A 380 1.05 -8.75 13.05
N SER A 381 0.48 -7.70 13.65
CA SER A 381 -0.82 -7.19 13.22
C SER A 381 -0.71 -5.71 12.84
N GLU A 382 -1.50 -5.28 11.86
CA GLU A 382 -1.70 -3.88 11.53
C GLU A 382 -3.18 -3.54 11.61
N GLU A 383 -3.50 -2.60 12.48
CA GLU A 383 -4.86 -2.09 12.67
C GLU A 383 -4.95 -0.69 12.06
N PRO A 384 -5.87 -0.44 11.11
CA PRO A 384 -6.09 0.89 10.59
C PRO A 384 -6.87 1.72 11.62
N LEU A 385 -6.22 2.77 12.14
CA LEU A 385 -6.79 3.67 13.13
C LEU A 385 -6.62 5.14 12.69
N PRO A 386 -7.51 6.06 13.15
CA PRO A 386 -7.41 7.47 12.80
C PRO A 386 -6.20 8.11 13.47
N PHE A 387 -5.49 8.99 12.76
CA PHE A 387 -4.31 9.66 13.31
C PHE A 387 -4.65 10.72 14.36
N HIS A 388 -5.69 11.53 14.11
CA HIS A 388 -5.89 12.79 14.83
C HIS A 388 -6.39 12.66 16.26
N LEU A 389 -7.14 11.62 16.60
CA LEU A 389 -7.69 11.37 17.94
C LEU A 389 -8.34 12.62 18.59
N PRO A 390 -9.33 13.29 17.95
CA PRO A 390 -9.88 14.53 18.49
C PRO A 390 -10.60 14.33 19.84
N ALA A 391 -11.23 13.17 20.04
CA ALA A 391 -11.92 12.84 21.28
C ALA A 391 -10.94 12.57 22.44
N GLU A 392 -9.73 12.12 22.16
CA GLU A 392 -8.70 11.83 23.15
C GLU A 392 -7.75 13.02 23.43
N GLY A 393 -7.89 14.13 22.71
CA GLY A 393 -7.10 15.34 22.91
C GLY A 393 -5.93 15.53 21.95
N GLY A 394 -5.89 14.79 20.85
CA GLY A 394 -4.93 15.00 19.76
C GLY A 394 -3.94 13.85 19.54
N PRO A 395 -3.13 13.95 18.48
CA PRO A 395 -2.27 12.85 18.05
C PRO A 395 -1.12 12.53 19.03
N GLU A 396 -0.74 13.45 19.90
CA GLU A 396 0.28 13.21 20.93
C GLU A 396 -0.14 12.13 21.93
N ARG A 397 -1.45 11.89 22.07
CA ARG A 397 -2.00 10.83 22.93
C ARG A 397 -1.58 9.43 22.51
N TRP A 398 -1.14 9.24 21.27
CA TRP A 398 -0.62 7.95 20.80
C TRP A 398 0.53 7.42 21.67
N ASP A 399 1.33 8.27 22.28
CA ASP A 399 2.41 7.85 23.17
C ASP A 399 1.90 7.20 24.47
N ASP A 400 0.76 7.67 24.99
CA ASP A 400 0.15 7.17 26.23
C ASP A 400 -0.72 5.92 25.99
N LEU A 401 -1.18 5.68 24.78
CA LEU A 401 -2.11 4.60 24.44
C LEU A 401 -1.45 3.25 24.16
N ARG A 402 -0.12 3.18 24.10
CA ARG A 402 0.62 1.98 23.65
C ARG A 402 0.29 0.73 24.46
N GLU A 403 0.29 0.83 25.79
CA GLU A 403 0.05 -0.31 26.67
C GLU A 403 -1.40 -0.78 26.61
N GLU A 404 -2.36 0.17 26.53
CA GLU A 404 -3.77 -0.14 26.37
C GLU A 404 -4.02 -0.90 25.05
N ILE A 405 -3.46 -0.39 23.95
CA ILE A 405 -3.57 -1.01 22.63
C ILE A 405 -2.91 -2.39 22.62
N ALA A 406 -1.72 -2.53 23.22
CA ALA A 406 -1.04 -3.82 23.34
C ALA A 406 -1.90 -4.85 24.07
N ALA A 407 -2.47 -4.47 25.23
CA ALA A 407 -3.34 -5.33 26.02
C ALA A 407 -4.59 -5.71 25.24
N ARG A 408 -5.28 -4.74 24.64
CA ARG A 408 -6.47 -4.96 23.84
C ARG A 408 -6.21 -5.89 22.65
N ARG A 409 -5.09 -5.69 21.96
CA ARG A 409 -4.71 -6.54 20.83
C ARG A 409 -4.40 -7.98 21.27
N ASN A 410 -3.74 -8.15 22.42
CA ASN A 410 -3.47 -9.47 23.00
C ASN A 410 -4.77 -10.19 23.40
N ASP A 411 -5.78 -9.47 23.92
CA ASP A 411 -7.10 -10.04 24.24
C ASP A 411 -7.80 -10.58 22.97
N VAL A 412 -7.78 -9.79 21.90
CA VAL A 412 -8.35 -10.21 20.62
C VAL A 412 -7.62 -11.42 20.04
N MET A 413 -6.29 -11.43 20.11
CA MET A 413 -5.50 -12.57 19.63
C MET A 413 -5.77 -13.83 20.46
N GLU A 414 -5.99 -13.71 21.77
CA GLU A 414 -6.39 -14.82 22.65
C GLU A 414 -7.77 -15.36 22.30
N GLU A 415 -8.72 -14.48 21.91
CA GLU A 415 -10.04 -14.89 21.43
C GLU A 415 -9.97 -15.68 20.10
N LEU A 416 -9.06 -15.31 19.18
CA LEU A 416 -8.88 -15.96 17.88
C LEU A 416 -8.06 -17.25 17.96
N ALA A 417 -7.04 -17.26 18.82
CA ALA A 417 -6.09 -18.35 18.99
C ALA A 417 -5.83 -18.59 20.49
N PRO A 418 -6.64 -19.43 21.18
CA PRO A 418 -6.50 -19.69 22.61
C PRO A 418 -5.08 -20.13 22.99
N GLY A 419 -4.53 -19.53 24.04
CA GLY A 419 -3.15 -19.72 24.48
C GLY A 419 -2.15 -18.82 23.74
N PHE A 420 -2.62 -17.82 22.98
CA PHE A 420 -1.73 -16.85 22.31
C PHE A 420 -0.87 -16.07 23.29
N LYS A 421 -1.48 -15.59 24.40
CA LYS A 421 -0.76 -14.80 25.42
C LYS A 421 0.40 -15.57 26.04
N ASP A 422 0.24 -16.87 26.26
CA ASP A 422 1.28 -17.73 26.84
C ASP A 422 2.48 -17.94 25.89
N LYS A 423 2.29 -17.64 24.61
CA LYS A 423 3.34 -17.75 23.58
C LYS A 423 4.17 -16.49 23.41
N ILE A 424 3.73 -15.36 23.96
CA ILE A 424 4.41 -14.07 23.80
C ILE A 424 5.74 -14.08 24.54
N VAL A 425 6.83 -13.88 23.81
CA VAL A 425 8.17 -13.66 24.36
C VAL A 425 8.45 -12.15 24.47
N LYS A 426 8.06 -11.41 23.41
CA LYS A 426 8.19 -9.96 23.36
C LYS A 426 7.13 -9.35 22.46
N GLN A 427 6.76 -8.09 22.78
CA GLN A 427 5.82 -7.29 21.97
C GLN A 427 6.33 -5.86 21.86
N TRP A 428 6.04 -5.22 20.71
CA TRP A 428 6.22 -3.80 20.46
C TRP A 428 4.97 -3.23 19.79
N ILE A 429 4.72 -1.97 20.09
CA ILE A 429 3.68 -1.20 19.41
C ILE A 429 4.34 -0.07 18.63
N GLN A 430 3.99 0.06 17.36
CA GLN A 430 4.29 1.22 16.55
C GLN A 430 2.99 1.94 16.23
N THR A 431 2.85 3.16 16.73
CA THR A 431 1.64 3.98 16.55
C THR A 431 1.70 4.76 15.24
N PRO A 432 0.58 5.33 14.75
CA PRO A 432 0.59 6.25 13.61
C PRO A 432 1.55 7.44 13.79
N LEU A 433 1.72 7.91 15.03
CA LEU A 433 2.66 8.99 15.35
C LEU A 433 4.11 8.55 15.19
N ASP A 434 4.45 7.30 15.53
CA ASP A 434 5.78 6.75 15.31
C ASP A 434 6.10 6.61 13.82
N VAL A 435 5.13 6.22 13.01
CA VAL A 435 5.29 6.14 11.55
C VAL A 435 5.69 7.50 10.99
N TRP A 436 5.02 8.57 11.42
CA TRP A 436 5.36 9.93 11.01
C TRP A 436 6.73 10.37 11.52
N ARG A 437 7.06 10.10 12.78
CA ARG A 437 8.40 10.38 13.35
C ARG A 437 9.50 9.61 12.62
N TYR A 438 9.21 8.37 12.23
CA TYR A 438 10.15 7.55 11.48
C TYR A 438 10.38 8.07 10.05
N ASN A 439 9.31 8.45 9.34
CA ASN A 439 9.37 8.98 7.98
C ASN A 439 8.53 10.26 7.85
N SER A 440 9.17 11.41 7.79
CA SER A 440 8.49 12.71 7.71
C SER A 440 7.64 12.89 6.44
N ALA A 441 7.84 12.10 5.39
CA ALA A 441 7.00 12.08 4.21
C ALA A 441 5.68 11.33 4.45
N ALA A 442 5.59 10.49 5.49
CA ALA A 442 4.35 9.86 5.94
C ALA A 442 3.56 10.80 6.86
N VAL A 443 3.20 11.99 6.38
CA VAL A 443 2.49 13.02 7.16
C VAL A 443 1.21 12.45 7.76
N GLY A 444 1.06 12.57 9.09
CA GLY A 444 -0.06 11.98 9.82
C GLY A 444 -0.07 10.44 9.84
N GLY A 445 1.09 9.80 9.66
CA GLY A 445 1.20 8.35 9.61
C GLY A 445 0.70 7.72 8.30
N ALA A 446 0.36 8.54 7.30
CA ALA A 446 -0.18 8.08 6.02
C ALA A 446 0.93 7.60 5.07
N ILE A 447 1.03 6.28 4.88
CA ILE A 447 2.05 5.64 4.03
C ILE A 447 1.68 5.59 2.54
N VAL A 448 0.47 5.99 2.15
CA VAL A 448 -0.04 5.90 0.77
C VAL A 448 0.00 7.23 0.00
N GLY A 449 0.71 8.24 0.51
CA GLY A 449 0.93 9.51 -0.19
C GLY A 449 -0.30 10.42 -0.25
N GLY A 450 -1.28 10.21 0.60
CA GLY A 450 -2.51 11.03 0.71
C GLY A 450 -3.77 10.19 0.81
N ASP A 451 -4.84 10.88 1.14
CA ASP A 451 -6.17 10.33 1.33
C ASP A 451 -6.83 9.91 0.00
N PHE A 452 -7.97 9.21 0.07
CA PHE A 452 -8.77 8.77 -1.09
C PHE A 452 -10.11 9.48 -1.19
N SER A 453 -10.20 10.70 -0.68
CA SER A 453 -11.39 11.54 -0.84
C SER A 453 -11.64 11.89 -2.32
N GLU A 454 -12.86 12.33 -2.66
CA GLU A 454 -13.24 12.64 -4.05
C GLU A 454 -12.33 13.67 -4.73
N ASP A 455 -11.79 14.60 -3.96
CA ASP A 455 -10.82 15.60 -4.42
C ASP A 455 -9.37 15.08 -4.48
N GLN A 456 -9.13 13.81 -4.13
CA GLN A 456 -7.81 13.14 -4.13
C GLN A 456 -7.86 11.72 -4.73
N TRP A 457 -8.72 11.48 -5.70
CA TRP A 457 -8.91 10.17 -6.32
C TRP A 457 -8.51 10.21 -7.80
N ILE A 458 -7.91 9.21 -8.33
CA ILE A 458 -7.41 9.04 -9.71
C ILE A 458 -7.04 10.38 -10.39
N LEU A 459 -7.95 10.98 -11.16
CA LEU A 459 -7.73 12.23 -11.92
C LEU A 459 -7.62 13.47 -11.03
N THR A 460 -8.10 13.38 -9.81
CA THR A 460 -8.03 14.48 -8.84
C THR A 460 -6.83 14.37 -7.89
N ARG A 461 -5.89 13.46 -8.10
CA ARG A 461 -4.60 13.45 -7.38
C ARG A 461 -3.63 14.50 -7.93
N MET A 462 -2.43 14.56 -7.38
CA MET A 462 -1.38 15.43 -7.91
C MET A 462 -0.98 14.96 -9.31
N PRO A 463 -0.70 15.88 -10.26
CA PRO A 463 -0.16 15.50 -11.54
C PRO A 463 1.31 15.05 -11.38
N TYR A 464 1.77 14.18 -12.27
CA TYR A 464 3.20 13.86 -12.37
C TYR A 464 4.01 15.05 -12.91
N ARG A 465 3.52 15.69 -13.96
CA ARG A 465 4.14 16.90 -14.52
C ARG A 465 3.63 18.12 -13.77
N MET A 466 4.50 18.77 -13.03
CA MET A 466 4.16 20.00 -12.31
C MET A 466 4.11 21.20 -13.27
N PRO A 467 3.33 22.27 -12.94
CA PRO A 467 3.35 23.50 -13.74
C PRO A 467 4.70 24.24 -13.71
N VAL A 468 5.53 23.95 -12.73
CA VAL A 468 6.95 24.34 -12.73
C VAL A 468 7.67 23.47 -13.74
N LYS A 469 8.27 24.05 -14.76
CA LYS A 469 9.00 23.30 -15.79
C LYS A 469 10.12 22.46 -15.17
N ARG A 470 10.35 21.26 -15.70
CA ARG A 470 11.36 20.29 -15.23
C ARG A 470 11.13 19.77 -13.81
N LEU A 471 9.99 20.08 -13.18
CA LEU A 471 9.61 19.51 -11.88
C LEU A 471 8.56 18.44 -12.07
N TYR A 472 8.82 17.27 -11.47
CA TYR A 472 7.93 16.13 -11.49
C TYR A 472 7.64 15.66 -10.07
N MET A 473 6.47 15.02 -9.88
CA MET A 473 6.11 14.34 -8.64
C MET A 473 6.05 12.84 -8.85
N ALA A 474 6.60 12.08 -7.90
CA ALA A 474 6.49 10.62 -7.82
C ALA A 474 5.76 10.15 -6.57
N ASN A 475 5.16 11.06 -5.80
CA ASN A 475 4.35 10.79 -4.61
C ASN A 475 3.08 11.65 -4.64
N SER A 476 2.04 11.26 -3.90
CA SER A 476 0.72 11.91 -3.93
C SER A 476 0.01 11.87 -5.29
N VAL A 477 0.53 11.08 -6.22
CA VAL A 477 0.00 10.83 -7.59
C VAL A 477 -0.86 9.57 -7.61
N TRP A 478 -1.39 9.18 -8.76
CA TRP A 478 -2.06 7.89 -8.96
C TRP A 478 -1.19 6.97 -9.85
N PRO A 479 -1.06 5.67 -9.52
CA PRO A 479 -1.54 4.99 -8.32
C PRO A 479 -0.75 5.34 -7.07
N VAL A 480 -1.27 4.98 -5.90
CA VAL A 480 -0.71 5.42 -4.62
C VAL A 480 0.26 4.46 -3.97
N ALA A 481 0.25 3.20 -4.34
CA ALA A 481 0.96 2.19 -3.57
C ALA A 481 2.46 2.19 -3.88
N ALA A 482 3.28 2.69 -2.95
CA ALA A 482 4.73 2.73 -3.06
C ALA A 482 5.37 1.35 -3.32
N THR A 483 4.80 0.28 -2.75
CA THR A 483 5.28 -1.09 -2.92
C THR A 483 5.10 -1.66 -4.32
N TRP A 484 4.31 -1.01 -5.17
CA TRP A 484 4.11 -1.41 -6.56
C TRP A 484 5.17 -0.85 -7.49
N MET A 485 5.98 0.07 -7.03
CA MET A 485 6.93 0.87 -7.82
C MET A 485 6.24 1.71 -8.93
N ALA A 486 4.93 1.70 -9.03
CA ALA A 486 4.19 2.31 -10.13
C ALA A 486 4.35 3.84 -10.19
N PRO A 487 4.26 4.61 -9.08
CA PRO A 487 4.47 6.06 -9.14
C PRO A 487 5.84 6.43 -9.71
N GLY A 488 6.90 5.80 -9.21
CA GLY A 488 8.26 6.04 -9.69
C GLY A 488 8.46 5.59 -11.15
N TYR A 489 7.87 4.44 -11.52
CA TYR A 489 7.94 3.93 -12.89
C TYR A 489 7.22 4.85 -13.88
N ASN A 490 5.98 5.27 -13.58
CA ASN A 490 5.22 6.19 -14.41
C ASN A 490 5.92 7.55 -14.53
N CYS A 491 6.43 8.09 -13.42
CA CYS A 491 7.23 9.31 -13.44
C CYS A 491 8.46 9.18 -14.34
N ALA A 492 9.18 8.07 -14.26
CA ALA A 492 10.34 7.81 -15.13
C ALA A 492 9.95 7.70 -16.61
N CYS A 493 8.79 7.09 -16.93
CA CYS A 493 8.25 7.05 -18.29
C CYS A 493 8.02 8.47 -18.83
N LEU A 494 7.30 9.30 -18.06
CA LEU A 494 6.99 10.68 -18.46
C LEU A 494 8.24 11.55 -18.63
N VAL A 495 9.17 11.47 -17.70
CA VAL A 495 10.47 12.19 -17.84
C VAL A 495 11.21 11.73 -19.09
N ALA A 496 11.23 10.43 -19.38
CA ALA A 496 11.91 9.89 -20.55
C ALA A 496 11.23 10.27 -21.86
N GLU A 497 9.90 10.36 -21.88
CA GLU A 497 9.11 10.86 -23.02
C GLU A 497 9.44 12.33 -23.29
N ASP A 498 9.39 13.18 -22.26
CA ASP A 498 9.67 14.61 -22.36
C ASP A 498 11.12 14.90 -22.80
N LEU A 499 12.05 14.00 -22.50
CA LEU A 499 13.44 14.07 -22.91
C LEU A 499 13.72 13.36 -24.26
N GLY A 500 12.74 12.70 -24.86
CA GLY A 500 12.89 11.95 -26.12
C GLY A 500 13.74 10.68 -26.01
N ILE A 501 13.90 10.11 -24.82
CA ILE A 501 14.75 8.94 -24.55
C ILE A 501 13.98 7.67 -24.14
N ARG A 502 12.65 7.68 -24.26
CA ARG A 502 11.79 6.56 -23.84
C ARG A 502 11.98 5.32 -24.71
N HIS A 503 12.36 5.47 -25.97
CA HIS A 503 12.51 4.41 -26.96
C HIS A 503 13.81 3.60 -26.75
N GLN A 504 13.82 2.77 -25.70
CA GLN A 504 14.92 1.87 -25.40
C GLN A 504 14.45 0.40 -25.52
N PRO A 505 15.21 -0.51 -26.18
CA PRO A 505 14.79 -1.89 -26.38
C PRO A 505 14.49 -2.67 -25.09
N TRP A 506 15.16 -2.32 -24.01
CA TRP A 506 14.98 -2.97 -22.69
C TRP A 506 13.73 -2.46 -21.97
N TRP A 507 13.15 -1.32 -22.34
CA TRP A 507 12.00 -0.70 -21.66
C TRP A 507 10.70 -1.15 -22.30
N ARG A 508 10.26 -2.37 -21.97
CA ARG A 508 9.16 -3.06 -22.66
C ARG A 508 7.78 -2.66 -22.16
N HIS A 509 7.69 -2.16 -20.91
CA HIS A 509 6.44 -1.72 -20.28
C HIS A 509 5.36 -2.83 -20.26
N ARG A 510 5.73 -4.02 -19.77
CA ARG A 510 4.81 -5.15 -19.69
C ARG A 510 4.47 -5.46 -18.24
N PRO A 511 3.32 -4.98 -17.72
CA PRO A 511 2.88 -5.33 -16.38
C PRO A 511 2.59 -6.83 -16.26
N LEU A 512 2.67 -7.35 -15.04
CA LEU A 512 2.43 -8.76 -14.70
C LEU A 512 3.38 -9.78 -15.37
N GLU A 513 4.36 -9.40 -16.17
CA GLU A 513 5.23 -10.38 -16.86
C GLU A 513 5.95 -11.29 -15.87
N TRP A 514 6.51 -10.71 -14.80
CA TRP A 514 7.15 -11.50 -13.74
C TRP A 514 6.14 -12.42 -13.03
N LEU A 515 4.97 -11.90 -12.70
CA LEU A 515 3.90 -12.67 -12.04
C LEU A 515 3.49 -13.86 -12.90
N LEU A 516 3.12 -13.63 -14.15
CA LEU A 516 2.65 -14.68 -15.06
C LEU A 516 3.71 -15.77 -15.32
N ARG A 517 5.00 -15.40 -15.30
CA ARG A 517 6.11 -16.35 -15.45
C ARG A 517 6.31 -17.22 -14.21
N ASN A 518 5.99 -16.72 -13.04
CA ASN A 518 6.26 -17.35 -11.75
C ASN A 518 5.03 -17.92 -11.05
N LEU A 519 3.83 -17.68 -11.58
CA LEU A 519 2.65 -18.39 -11.09
C LEU A 519 2.79 -19.88 -11.39
N PRO A 520 2.45 -20.76 -10.41
CA PRO A 520 2.24 -22.17 -10.73
C PRO A 520 1.18 -22.25 -11.83
N SER A 521 1.37 -23.12 -12.83
CA SER A 521 0.36 -23.38 -13.85
C SER A 521 -0.97 -23.70 -13.16
N LEU A 522 -1.93 -22.79 -13.30
CA LEU A 522 -3.30 -22.96 -12.82
C LEU A 522 -3.99 -24.10 -13.54
#